data_e26fa699623640ce094c58f3fbdc59f6
#
_entry.id   e26fa699623640ce094c58f3fbdc59f6
#
_cell.length_a   1.000
_cell.length_b   1.000
_cell.length_c   1.000
_cell.angle_alpha   90.00
_cell.angle_beta   90.00
_cell.angle_gamma   90.00
#
_symmetry.space_group_name_H-M   'P 1'
#
loop_
_entity.id
_entity.type
_entity.pdbx_description
1 polymer ?
#
loop_
_entity_poly.entity_id
_entity_poly.type
_entity_poly.pdbx_seq_one_letter_code
_entity_poly.pdbx_strand_id
1 'polypeptide(L)'
;MQDVFHRFVEQIAGSADATDLRNALGEIASSLDLPSFAYLFPSPGKGRKVRLISTYPQSWTSHYLLSRYEKIDPVIHQARGGQEPFNWNAHGADLELSTQQRQLMDEAAQFGIHCGFTIPIHDSTGTFAALTFASDERRPLFFRLIDRYDRVLQLIAVFFHLHACRKLADGRIVDGVALSRREMECLKWAARGKTAWEIGRILGISRYTAAYHRDNARNKLGVKTAIQAAVRLALSRPSLFT
;
A
#
# COMPACT_ATOMS: atom_id res chain seq x y z
N MET A 1 -4.34 -8.10 -24.96
CA MET A 1 -4.81 -7.87 -23.60
C MET A 1 -4.54 -9.03 -22.66
N GLN A 2 -4.95 -10.27 -22.99
CA GLN A 2 -4.68 -11.44 -22.13
C GLN A 2 -3.18 -11.63 -21.85
N ASP A 3 -2.33 -11.54 -22.86
CA ASP A 3 -0.88 -11.70 -22.71
C ASP A 3 -0.24 -10.59 -21.84
N VAL A 4 -0.74 -9.36 -21.95
CA VAL A 4 -0.25 -8.22 -21.17
C VAL A 4 -0.60 -8.41 -19.68
N PHE A 5 -1.84 -8.81 -19.39
CA PHE A 5 -2.27 -9.07 -18.03
C PHE A 5 -1.57 -10.31 -17.43
N HIS A 6 -1.39 -11.37 -18.22
CA HIS A 6 -0.69 -12.58 -17.78
C HIS A 6 0.76 -12.27 -17.38
N ARG A 7 1.48 -11.54 -18.24
CA ARG A 7 2.85 -11.08 -17.95
C ARG A 7 2.92 -10.24 -16.67
N PHE A 8 1.97 -9.34 -16.48
CA PHE A 8 1.88 -8.53 -15.26
C PHE A 8 1.71 -9.40 -13.99
N VAL A 9 0.85 -10.41 -14.05
CA VAL A 9 0.63 -11.35 -12.92
C VAL A 9 1.92 -12.11 -12.61
N GLU A 10 2.64 -12.59 -13.62
CA GLU A 10 3.93 -13.28 -13.44
C GLU A 10 4.99 -12.37 -12.82
N GLN A 11 5.12 -11.14 -13.32
CA GLN A 11 6.08 -10.16 -12.82
C GLN A 11 5.78 -9.78 -11.36
N ILE A 12 4.52 -9.53 -11.02
CA ILE A 12 4.13 -9.22 -9.63
C ILE A 12 4.38 -10.42 -8.71
N ALA A 13 4.07 -11.62 -9.15
CA ALA A 13 4.33 -12.84 -8.36
C ALA A 13 5.83 -13.01 -8.07
N GLY A 14 6.69 -12.70 -9.05
CA GLY A 14 8.15 -12.74 -8.93
C GLY A 14 8.78 -11.56 -8.19
N SER A 15 8.06 -10.46 -7.98
CA SER A 15 8.58 -9.26 -7.32
C SER A 15 9.06 -9.53 -5.91
N ALA A 16 10.24 -9.05 -5.54
CA ALA A 16 10.82 -9.21 -4.19
C ALA A 16 10.61 -7.97 -3.32
N ASP A 17 10.63 -6.78 -3.90
CA ASP A 17 10.58 -5.50 -3.19
C ASP A 17 9.69 -4.43 -3.88
N ALA A 18 9.73 -3.20 -3.34
CA ALA A 18 8.96 -2.07 -3.87
C ALA A 18 9.43 -1.63 -5.27
N THR A 19 10.69 -1.84 -5.60
CA THR A 19 11.25 -1.47 -6.91
C THR A 19 10.72 -2.40 -7.99
N ASP A 20 10.71 -3.71 -7.71
CA ASP A 20 10.14 -4.70 -8.61
C ASP A 20 8.65 -4.47 -8.86
N LEU A 21 7.90 -4.19 -7.78
CA LEU A 21 6.48 -3.85 -7.88
C LEU A 21 6.25 -2.58 -8.71
N ARG A 22 7.08 -1.55 -8.53
CA ARG A 22 7.03 -0.32 -9.32
C ARG A 22 7.29 -0.61 -10.80
N ASN A 23 8.29 -1.42 -11.11
CA ASN A 23 8.65 -1.76 -12.48
C ASN A 23 7.53 -2.55 -13.15
N ALA A 24 6.98 -3.59 -12.50
CA ALA A 24 5.89 -4.39 -13.02
C ALA A 24 4.65 -3.55 -13.34
N LEU A 25 4.26 -2.64 -12.41
CA LEU A 25 3.12 -1.74 -12.65
C LEU A 25 3.44 -0.69 -13.72
N GLY A 26 4.69 -0.22 -13.80
CA GLY A 26 5.15 0.70 -14.83
C GLY A 26 5.11 0.11 -16.23
N GLU A 27 5.52 -1.14 -16.40
CA GLU A 27 5.48 -1.83 -17.68
C GLU A 27 4.05 -2.02 -18.19
N ILE A 28 3.12 -2.44 -17.31
CA ILE A 28 1.73 -2.57 -17.74
C ILE A 28 1.10 -1.20 -18.03
N ALA A 29 1.36 -0.17 -17.23
CA ALA A 29 0.89 1.18 -17.49
C ALA A 29 1.39 1.68 -18.86
N SER A 30 2.68 1.51 -19.14
CA SER A 30 3.28 1.87 -20.43
C SER A 30 2.68 1.10 -21.61
N SER A 31 2.39 -0.19 -21.43
CA SER A 31 1.74 -1.01 -22.48
C SER A 31 0.29 -0.60 -22.79
N LEU A 32 -0.32 0.17 -21.90
CA LEU A 32 -1.66 0.75 -22.05
C LEU A 32 -1.61 2.25 -22.42
N ASP A 33 -0.42 2.78 -22.75
CA ASP A 33 -0.17 4.19 -23.04
C ASP A 33 -0.55 5.14 -21.88
N LEU A 34 -0.53 4.63 -20.64
CA LEU A 34 -0.73 5.44 -19.43
C LEU A 34 0.62 5.99 -18.95
N PRO A 35 0.79 7.34 -18.90
CA PRO A 35 2.12 7.93 -18.75
C PRO A 35 2.72 7.80 -17.36
N SER A 36 1.88 7.80 -16.34
CA SER A 36 2.36 7.74 -14.96
C SER A 36 1.32 7.15 -14.01
N PHE A 37 1.82 6.64 -12.87
CA PHE A 37 0.96 6.15 -11.80
C PHE A 37 1.52 6.49 -10.41
N ALA A 38 0.62 6.46 -9.43
CA ALA A 38 0.94 6.49 -8.01
C ALA A 38 0.05 5.52 -7.24
N TYR A 39 0.66 4.63 -6.48
CA TYR A 39 -0.03 3.75 -5.55
C TYR A 39 0.29 4.18 -4.12
N LEU A 40 -0.73 4.67 -3.43
CA LEU A 40 -0.64 5.17 -2.07
C LEU A 40 -1.31 4.18 -1.12
N PHE A 41 -0.60 3.80 -0.05
CA PHE A 41 -1.11 2.86 0.93
C PHE A 41 -0.53 3.12 2.33
N PRO A 42 -1.25 2.80 3.42
CA PRO A 42 -0.74 3.01 4.76
C PRO A 42 0.35 2.00 5.11
N SER A 43 1.36 2.45 5.81
CA SER A 43 2.33 1.55 6.44
C SER A 43 1.67 0.83 7.63
N PRO A 44 1.89 -0.47 7.83
CA PRO A 44 1.36 -1.18 8.99
C PRO A 44 1.98 -0.64 10.29
N GLY A 45 1.16 -0.33 11.31
CA GLY A 45 1.59 0.05 12.66
C GLY A 45 0.95 1.32 13.23
N LYS A 46 1.16 1.57 14.53
CA LYS A 46 0.76 2.82 15.20
C LYS A 46 1.59 3.98 14.64
N GLY A 47 0.93 5.08 14.23
CA GLY A 47 1.56 6.21 13.57
C GLY A 47 1.69 6.00 12.06
N ARG A 48 0.62 5.52 11.42
CA ARG A 48 0.52 5.19 9.98
C ARG A 48 1.20 6.23 9.11
N LYS A 49 2.48 6.00 8.79
CA LYS A 49 3.13 6.68 7.68
C LYS A 49 2.54 6.12 6.40
N VAL A 50 2.28 6.98 5.46
CA VAL A 50 1.86 6.58 4.13
C VAL A 50 3.09 6.11 3.36
N ARG A 51 2.92 5.10 2.53
CA ARG A 51 3.91 4.65 1.56
C ARG A 51 3.41 4.96 0.17
N LEU A 52 4.33 5.26 -0.72
CA LEU A 52 4.05 5.59 -2.10
C LEU A 52 4.96 4.76 -3.01
N ILE A 53 4.34 4.05 -3.97
CA ILE A 53 5.03 3.44 -5.10
C ILE A 53 4.57 4.19 -6.34
N SER A 54 5.48 4.80 -7.08
CA SER A 54 5.10 5.74 -8.11
C SER A 54 6.16 5.85 -9.20
N THR A 55 5.74 6.22 -10.40
CA THR A 55 6.60 6.69 -11.49
C THR A 55 6.77 8.20 -11.51
N TYR A 56 6.13 8.92 -10.61
CA TYR A 56 6.30 10.38 -10.49
C TYR A 56 7.73 10.75 -10.13
N PRO A 57 8.19 11.97 -10.48
CA PRO A 57 9.52 12.45 -10.11
C PRO A 57 9.79 12.33 -8.60
N GLN A 58 11.00 11.90 -8.24
CA GLN A 58 11.35 11.69 -6.82
C GLN A 58 11.30 12.98 -6.01
N SER A 59 11.60 14.13 -6.62
CA SER A 59 11.45 15.44 -5.99
C SER A 59 10.02 15.69 -5.55
N TRP A 60 9.03 15.39 -6.40
CA TRP A 60 7.62 15.52 -6.07
C TRP A 60 7.19 14.53 -4.98
N THR A 61 7.50 13.25 -5.15
CA THR A 61 7.08 12.23 -4.17
C THR A 61 7.67 12.45 -2.79
N SER A 62 8.93 12.93 -2.72
CA SER A 62 9.56 13.29 -1.45
C SER A 62 8.90 14.51 -0.82
N HIS A 63 8.61 15.55 -1.59
CA HIS A 63 7.92 16.74 -1.13
C HIS A 63 6.52 16.41 -0.62
N TYR A 64 5.74 15.64 -1.37
CA TYR A 64 4.40 15.19 -1.01
C TYR A 64 4.37 14.48 0.35
N LEU A 65 5.30 13.53 0.57
CA LEU A 65 5.38 12.76 1.82
C LEU A 65 5.89 13.61 3.01
N LEU A 66 6.86 14.50 2.80
CA LEU A 66 7.39 15.39 3.83
C LEU A 66 6.34 16.41 4.29
N SER A 67 5.61 16.98 3.35
CA SER A 67 4.52 17.93 3.60
C SER A 67 3.24 17.27 4.12
N ARG A 68 3.20 15.93 4.18
CA ARG A 68 2.02 15.14 4.60
C ARG A 68 0.77 15.48 3.78
N TYR A 69 0.95 15.67 2.49
CA TYR A 69 -0.12 16.05 1.57
C TYR A 69 -1.24 15.01 1.50
N GLU A 70 -0.98 13.76 1.85
CA GLU A 70 -2.00 12.72 1.95
C GLU A 70 -3.16 13.04 2.92
N LYS A 71 -2.98 14.05 3.77
CA LYS A 71 -4.01 14.49 4.72
C LYS A 71 -4.96 15.54 4.16
N ILE A 72 -4.52 16.29 3.15
CA ILE A 72 -5.27 17.40 2.55
C ILE A 72 -5.59 17.14 1.08
N ASP A 73 -4.97 16.15 0.45
CA ASP A 73 -5.14 15.82 -0.96
C ASP A 73 -6.62 15.53 -1.27
N PRO A 74 -7.27 16.34 -2.12
CA PRO A 74 -8.69 16.18 -2.44
C PRO A 74 -8.98 14.85 -3.14
N VAL A 75 -8.04 14.35 -3.96
CA VAL A 75 -8.17 13.06 -4.66
C VAL A 75 -8.17 11.92 -3.65
N ILE A 76 -7.27 11.96 -2.67
CA ILE A 76 -7.20 10.95 -1.60
C ILE A 76 -8.39 11.05 -0.65
N HIS A 77 -8.90 12.26 -0.37
CA HIS A 77 -10.11 12.44 0.42
C HIS A 77 -11.34 11.85 -0.27
N GLN A 78 -11.53 12.12 -1.57
CA GLN A 78 -12.61 11.54 -2.37
C GLN A 78 -12.49 10.02 -2.44
N ALA A 79 -11.30 9.49 -2.74
CA ALA A 79 -11.06 8.05 -2.79
C ALA A 79 -11.33 7.35 -1.45
N ARG A 80 -11.07 8.01 -0.32
CA ARG A 80 -11.32 7.46 1.00
C ARG A 80 -12.79 7.40 1.37
N GLY A 81 -13.59 8.34 0.87
CA GLY A 81 -15.04 8.40 1.08
C GLY A 81 -15.87 7.59 0.08
N GLY A 82 -15.28 7.18 -1.04
CA GLY A 82 -15.94 6.46 -2.12
C GLY A 82 -15.40 5.05 -2.31
N GLN A 83 -16.15 4.22 -3.05
CA GLN A 83 -15.72 2.87 -3.45
C GLN A 83 -15.51 2.75 -4.96
N GLU A 84 -16.15 3.64 -5.73
CA GLU A 84 -16.10 3.62 -7.18
C GLU A 84 -14.88 4.38 -7.71
N PRO A 85 -14.26 3.92 -8.79
CA PRO A 85 -13.24 4.66 -9.51
C PRO A 85 -13.79 5.99 -10.04
N PHE A 86 -12.94 7.00 -10.12
CA PHE A 86 -13.35 8.33 -10.59
C PHE A 86 -12.25 9.04 -11.34
N ASN A 87 -12.67 9.87 -12.29
CA ASN A 87 -11.82 10.83 -12.99
C ASN A 87 -11.71 12.12 -12.20
N TRP A 88 -10.57 12.80 -12.27
CA TRP A 88 -10.35 14.10 -11.67
C TRP A 88 -9.47 14.98 -12.56
N ASN A 89 -9.63 16.30 -12.39
CA ASN A 89 -8.82 17.30 -13.06
C ASN A 89 -8.44 18.39 -12.05
N ALA A 90 -7.16 18.74 -11.98
CA ALA A 90 -6.60 19.70 -11.02
C ALA A 90 -7.27 21.09 -11.09
N HIS A 91 -7.72 21.48 -12.28
CA HIS A 91 -8.36 22.77 -12.55
C HIS A 91 -9.85 22.62 -12.91
N GLY A 92 -10.48 21.49 -12.58
CA GLY A 92 -11.90 21.26 -12.82
C GLY A 92 -12.77 22.23 -11.98
N ALA A 93 -13.78 22.81 -12.61
CA ALA A 93 -14.67 23.79 -11.97
C ALA A 93 -15.54 23.21 -10.86
N ASP A 94 -15.62 21.88 -10.75
CA ASP A 94 -16.55 21.18 -9.85
C ASP A 94 -15.97 20.89 -8.45
N LEU A 95 -14.70 21.25 -8.19
CA LEU A 95 -14.06 21.03 -6.90
C LEU A 95 -13.98 22.34 -6.10
N GLU A 96 -14.79 22.44 -5.05
CA GLU A 96 -14.61 23.47 -4.02
C GLU A 96 -13.36 23.17 -3.19
N LEU A 97 -12.19 23.58 -3.70
CA LEU A 97 -10.91 23.35 -3.05
C LEU A 97 -10.60 24.46 -2.04
N SER A 98 -10.14 24.08 -0.85
CA SER A 98 -9.51 25.01 0.09
C SER A 98 -8.21 25.57 -0.51
N THR A 99 -7.72 26.69 0.04
CA THR A 99 -6.47 27.30 -0.41
C THR A 99 -5.29 26.31 -0.40
N GLN A 100 -5.18 25.50 0.64
CA GLN A 100 -4.11 24.50 0.76
C GLN A 100 -4.25 23.36 -0.27
N GLN A 101 -5.47 22.93 -0.56
CA GLN A 101 -5.72 21.93 -1.59
C GLN A 101 -5.42 22.46 -2.99
N ARG A 102 -5.79 23.69 -3.26
CA ARG A 102 -5.45 24.36 -4.53
C ARG A 102 -3.96 24.47 -4.71
N GLN A 103 -3.22 24.92 -3.69
CA GLN A 103 -1.77 24.98 -3.71
C GLN A 103 -1.15 23.62 -4.04
N LEU A 104 -1.62 22.54 -3.38
CA LEU A 104 -1.16 21.17 -3.65
C LEU A 104 -1.37 20.80 -5.13
N MET A 105 -2.55 21.08 -5.69
CA MET A 105 -2.86 20.75 -7.08
C MET A 105 -2.01 21.57 -8.06
N ASP A 106 -1.78 22.84 -7.77
CA ASP A 106 -0.88 23.72 -8.56
C ASP A 106 0.58 23.23 -8.53
N GLU A 107 1.04 22.78 -7.37
CA GLU A 107 2.38 22.18 -7.25
C GLU A 107 2.48 20.86 -8.01
N ALA A 108 1.47 19.97 -7.92
CA ALA A 108 1.42 18.72 -8.66
C ALA A 108 1.46 18.95 -10.17
N ALA A 109 0.76 19.99 -10.65
CA ALA A 109 0.69 20.37 -12.04
C ALA A 109 2.10 20.73 -12.62
N GLN A 110 2.99 21.31 -11.80
CA GLN A 110 4.37 21.60 -12.21
C GLN A 110 5.19 20.34 -12.56
N PHE A 111 4.73 19.18 -12.09
CA PHE A 111 5.31 17.88 -12.38
C PHE A 111 4.54 17.08 -13.43
N GLY A 112 3.62 17.71 -14.17
CA GLY A 112 2.82 17.06 -15.22
C GLY A 112 1.67 16.21 -14.67
N ILE A 113 1.19 16.50 -13.46
CA ILE A 113 0.09 15.80 -12.80
C ILE A 113 -1.13 16.73 -12.82
N HIS A 114 -1.80 16.83 -13.98
CA HIS A 114 -2.93 17.76 -14.19
C HIS A 114 -4.29 17.07 -14.07
N CYS A 115 -4.37 15.81 -14.48
CA CYS A 115 -5.60 15.04 -14.42
C CYS A 115 -5.28 13.57 -14.16
N GLY A 116 -6.29 12.80 -13.78
CA GLY A 116 -6.09 11.40 -13.49
C GLY A 116 -7.36 10.61 -13.33
N PHE A 117 -7.16 9.31 -13.18
CA PHE A 117 -8.14 8.31 -12.84
C PHE A 117 -7.69 7.57 -11.59
N THR A 118 -8.50 7.61 -10.55
CA THR A 118 -8.18 7.02 -9.26
C THR A 118 -9.12 5.85 -8.95
N ILE A 119 -8.53 4.75 -8.54
CA ILE A 119 -9.21 3.52 -8.11
C ILE A 119 -9.03 3.40 -6.60
N PRO A 120 -10.10 3.63 -5.80
CA PRO A 120 -10.09 3.36 -4.37
C PRO A 120 -9.99 1.87 -4.09
N ILE A 121 -9.25 1.48 -3.06
CA ILE A 121 -9.13 0.09 -2.65
C ILE A 121 -9.37 0.04 -1.14
N HIS A 122 -10.46 -0.62 -0.75
CA HIS A 122 -10.81 -0.86 0.64
C HIS A 122 -10.74 -2.36 0.90
N ASP A 123 -9.90 -2.77 1.84
CA ASP A 123 -9.81 -4.17 2.22
C ASP A 123 -10.79 -4.51 3.37
N SER A 124 -11.00 -5.80 3.60
CA SER A 124 -11.87 -6.30 4.66
C SER A 124 -11.42 -5.94 6.08
N THR A 125 -10.19 -5.43 6.23
CA THR A 125 -9.63 -4.98 7.52
C THR A 125 -9.84 -3.48 7.76
N GLY A 126 -10.52 -2.77 6.85
CA GLY A 126 -10.70 -1.32 6.88
C GLY A 126 -9.42 -0.56 6.49
N THR A 127 -8.49 -1.21 5.82
CA THR A 127 -7.30 -0.56 5.28
C THR A 127 -7.65 0.08 3.94
N PHE A 128 -7.29 1.35 3.78
CA PHE A 128 -7.50 2.10 2.55
C PHE A 128 -6.20 2.21 1.76
N ALA A 129 -6.28 1.99 0.47
CA ALA A 129 -5.24 2.31 -0.51
C ALA A 129 -5.88 2.99 -1.73
N ALA A 130 -5.07 3.62 -2.56
CA ALA A 130 -5.51 4.20 -3.81
C ALA A 130 -4.47 3.96 -4.90
N LEU A 131 -4.91 3.53 -6.07
CA LEU A 131 -4.10 3.51 -7.28
C LEU A 131 -4.61 4.59 -8.21
N THR A 132 -3.72 5.51 -8.58
CA THR A 132 -4.01 6.62 -9.49
C THR A 132 -3.14 6.51 -10.72
N PHE A 133 -3.74 6.60 -11.89
CA PHE A 133 -3.07 6.90 -13.15
C PHE A 133 -3.25 8.38 -13.43
N ALA A 134 -2.16 9.08 -13.78
CA ALA A 134 -2.20 10.51 -14.00
C ALA A 134 -1.53 10.90 -15.32
N SER A 135 -1.94 12.04 -15.84
CA SER A 135 -1.44 12.61 -17.09
C SER A 135 -1.39 14.12 -17.05
N ASP A 136 -0.60 14.66 -17.96
CA ASP A 136 -0.64 16.06 -18.37
C ASP A 136 -1.89 16.30 -19.23
N GLU A 137 -2.58 17.45 -19.06
CA GLU A 137 -3.74 17.88 -19.86
C GLU A 137 -3.49 17.87 -21.38
N ARG A 138 -2.23 17.94 -21.79
CA ARG A 138 -1.84 17.86 -23.19
C ARG A 138 -2.10 16.51 -23.86
N ARG A 139 -2.59 15.52 -23.14
CA ARG A 139 -2.87 14.18 -23.67
C ARG A 139 -4.38 13.91 -23.74
N PRO A 140 -5.09 14.40 -24.75
CA PRO A 140 -6.53 14.25 -24.87
C PRO A 140 -6.99 12.78 -25.05
N LEU A 141 -6.06 11.87 -25.33
CA LEU A 141 -6.33 10.44 -25.43
C LEU A 141 -6.45 9.73 -24.07
N PHE A 142 -5.95 10.34 -22.98
CA PHE A 142 -5.87 9.69 -21.66
C PHE A 142 -7.23 9.16 -21.19
N PHE A 143 -8.26 9.99 -21.14
CA PHE A 143 -9.57 9.57 -20.64
C PHE A 143 -10.24 8.52 -21.57
N ARG A 144 -10.00 8.58 -22.89
CA ARG A 144 -10.46 7.52 -23.81
C ARG A 144 -9.80 6.18 -23.55
N LEU A 145 -8.52 6.19 -23.15
CA LEU A 145 -7.82 4.97 -22.75
C LEU A 145 -8.36 4.44 -21.40
N ILE A 146 -8.61 5.34 -20.44
CA ILE A 146 -9.25 4.97 -19.19
C ILE A 146 -10.59 4.30 -19.41
N ASP A 147 -11.50 4.92 -20.19
CA ASP A 147 -12.82 4.35 -20.53
C ASP A 147 -12.72 2.97 -21.20
N ARG A 148 -11.73 2.84 -22.10
CA ARG A 148 -11.48 1.57 -22.78
C ARG A 148 -11.00 0.45 -21.86
N TYR A 149 -10.21 0.79 -20.84
CA TYR A 149 -9.51 -0.18 -20.00
C TYR A 149 -10.00 -0.20 -18.55
N ASP A 150 -11.04 0.55 -18.21
CA ASP A 150 -11.54 0.74 -16.86
C ASP A 150 -11.58 -0.55 -16.03
N ARG A 151 -12.28 -1.57 -16.51
CA ARG A 151 -12.40 -2.87 -15.81
C ARG A 151 -11.06 -3.58 -15.62
N VAL A 152 -10.17 -3.45 -16.60
CA VAL A 152 -8.83 -4.07 -16.53
C VAL A 152 -7.96 -3.33 -15.52
N LEU A 153 -8.05 -2.01 -15.48
CA LEU A 153 -7.32 -1.19 -14.50
C LEU A 153 -7.78 -1.47 -13.07
N GLN A 154 -9.08 -1.71 -12.86
CA GLN A 154 -9.60 -2.13 -11.57
C GLN A 154 -9.04 -3.51 -11.15
N LEU A 155 -9.00 -4.49 -12.06
CA LEU A 155 -8.39 -5.79 -11.79
C LEU A 155 -6.89 -5.66 -11.46
N ILE A 156 -6.16 -4.84 -12.24
CA ILE A 156 -4.75 -4.55 -11.97
C ILE A 156 -4.58 -3.95 -10.57
N ALA A 157 -5.43 -3.00 -10.19
CA ALA A 157 -5.37 -2.35 -8.88
C ALA A 157 -5.55 -3.35 -7.72
N VAL A 158 -6.54 -4.24 -7.81
CA VAL A 158 -6.79 -5.28 -6.81
C VAL A 158 -5.64 -6.27 -6.73
N PHE A 159 -5.16 -6.78 -7.86
CA PHE A 159 -4.03 -7.71 -7.92
C PHE A 159 -2.75 -7.07 -7.37
N PHE A 160 -2.45 -5.86 -7.79
CA PHE A 160 -1.31 -5.11 -7.30
C PHE A 160 -1.39 -4.91 -5.79
N HIS A 161 -2.53 -4.47 -5.28
CA HIS A 161 -2.74 -4.23 -3.85
C HIS A 161 -2.49 -5.49 -3.02
N LEU A 162 -3.07 -6.62 -3.42
CA LEU A 162 -2.89 -7.89 -2.72
C LEU A 162 -1.41 -8.31 -2.62
N HIS A 163 -0.65 -8.13 -3.71
CA HIS A 163 0.77 -8.47 -3.74
C HIS A 163 1.62 -7.44 -3.00
N ALA A 164 1.33 -6.14 -3.16
CA ALA A 164 1.99 -5.07 -2.43
C ALA A 164 1.82 -5.24 -0.92
N CYS A 165 0.61 -5.54 -0.45
CA CYS A 165 0.36 -5.83 0.96
C CYS A 165 1.17 -7.03 1.46
N ARG A 166 1.26 -8.11 0.69
CA ARG A 166 2.03 -9.32 1.06
C ARG A 166 3.53 -9.06 1.10
N LYS A 167 4.06 -8.38 0.08
CA LYS A 167 5.52 -8.17 -0.10
C LYS A 167 6.04 -7.00 0.77
N LEU A 168 5.26 -5.92 0.90
CA LEU A 168 5.68 -4.71 1.61
C LEU A 168 5.29 -4.69 3.09
N ALA A 169 4.50 -5.63 3.54
CA ALA A 169 4.15 -5.80 4.95
C ALA A 169 5.32 -6.31 5.78
N ASP A 170 6.57 -5.99 5.47
CA ASP A 170 7.80 -6.33 6.22
C ASP A 170 7.77 -7.73 6.87
N GLY A 171 7.12 -8.70 6.25
CA GLY A 171 6.94 -10.01 6.84
C GLY A 171 6.06 -10.05 8.10
N ARG A 172 5.21 -9.05 8.35
CA ARG A 172 4.44 -8.90 9.59
C ARG A 172 2.94 -9.22 9.48
N ILE A 173 2.47 -9.68 8.33
CA ILE A 173 1.11 -10.22 8.19
C ILE A 173 1.14 -11.73 8.48
N VAL A 174 0.27 -12.18 9.38
CA VAL A 174 0.02 -13.57 9.72
C VAL A 174 -1.47 -13.81 9.57
N ASP A 175 -1.89 -14.70 8.66
CA ASP A 175 -3.30 -14.99 8.35
C ASP A 175 -4.14 -13.73 8.06
N GLY A 176 -3.59 -12.78 7.31
CA GLY A 176 -4.26 -11.51 7.00
C GLY A 176 -4.20 -10.45 8.11
N VAL A 177 -3.67 -10.77 9.28
CA VAL A 177 -3.58 -9.88 10.44
C VAL A 177 -2.22 -9.19 10.49
N ALA A 178 -2.22 -7.86 10.48
CA ALA A 178 -1.00 -7.07 10.59
C ALA A 178 -0.50 -6.98 12.04
N LEU A 179 0.67 -7.52 12.30
CA LEU A 179 1.36 -7.38 13.58
C LEU A 179 2.31 -6.18 13.54
N SER A 180 2.50 -5.51 14.67
CA SER A 180 3.56 -4.51 14.80
C SER A 180 4.95 -5.18 14.76
N ARG A 181 6.00 -4.41 14.50
CA ARG A 181 7.37 -4.91 14.49
C ARG A 181 7.72 -5.69 15.78
N ARG A 182 7.40 -5.12 16.93
CA ARG A 182 7.68 -5.73 18.25
C ARG A 182 6.81 -6.96 18.53
N GLU A 183 5.55 -6.95 18.10
CA GLU A 183 4.67 -8.13 18.20
C GLU A 183 5.22 -9.29 17.36
N MET A 184 5.63 -9.00 16.12
CA MET A 184 6.23 -10.01 15.23
C MET A 184 7.56 -10.55 15.79
N GLU A 185 8.46 -9.66 16.25
CA GLU A 185 9.73 -10.07 16.84
C GLU A 185 9.51 -10.99 18.06
N CYS A 186 8.63 -10.59 18.97
CA CYS A 186 8.30 -11.42 20.14
C CYS A 186 7.66 -12.75 19.76
N LEU A 187 6.75 -12.74 18.77
CA LEU A 187 6.08 -13.95 18.32
C LEU A 187 7.04 -14.92 17.60
N LYS A 188 7.99 -14.43 16.82
CA LYS A 188 9.05 -15.24 16.19
C LYS A 188 9.89 -15.98 17.22
N TRP A 189 10.28 -15.32 18.29
CA TRP A 189 11.05 -15.95 19.35
C TRP A 189 10.20 -16.93 20.19
N ALA A 190 8.92 -16.58 20.43
CA ALA A 190 7.98 -17.51 21.07
C ALA A 190 7.75 -18.78 20.24
N ALA A 191 7.69 -18.67 18.91
CA ALA A 191 7.60 -19.82 18.01
C ALA A 191 8.86 -20.70 18.01
N ARG A 192 10.01 -20.15 18.43
CA ARG A 192 11.26 -20.89 18.68
C ARG A 192 11.38 -21.40 20.12
N GLY A 193 10.28 -21.39 20.88
CA GLY A 193 10.23 -21.90 22.25
C GLY A 193 10.81 -20.97 23.32
N LYS A 194 11.11 -19.70 22.98
CA LYS A 194 11.66 -18.75 23.96
C LYS A 194 10.61 -18.21 24.92
N THR A 195 10.95 -18.15 26.19
CA THR A 195 10.14 -17.53 27.25
C THR A 195 10.15 -16.01 27.13
N ALA A 196 9.19 -15.32 27.76
CA ALA A 196 9.15 -13.86 27.76
C ALA A 196 10.41 -13.22 28.37
N TRP A 197 11.05 -13.88 29.32
CA TRP A 197 12.31 -13.44 29.92
C TRP A 197 13.47 -13.50 28.89
N GLU A 198 13.63 -14.65 28.21
CA GLU A 198 14.64 -14.80 27.17
C GLU A 198 14.42 -13.83 26.00
N ILE A 199 13.16 -13.67 25.56
CA ILE A 199 12.78 -12.72 24.52
C ILE A 199 13.17 -11.28 24.95
N GLY A 200 12.89 -10.93 26.18
CA GLY A 200 13.30 -9.63 26.75
C GLY A 200 14.79 -9.39 26.63
N ARG A 201 15.61 -10.39 27.00
CA ARG A 201 17.07 -10.32 26.90
C ARG A 201 17.56 -10.23 25.45
N ILE A 202 16.98 -11.00 24.54
CA ILE A 202 17.34 -11.00 23.10
C ILE A 202 17.02 -9.64 22.46
N LEU A 203 15.85 -9.06 22.78
CA LEU A 203 15.37 -7.85 22.12
C LEU A 203 15.74 -6.54 22.88
N GLY A 204 16.46 -6.63 24.01
CA GLY A 204 16.83 -5.48 24.83
C GLY A 204 15.64 -4.77 25.47
N ILE A 205 14.61 -5.52 25.91
CA ILE A 205 13.39 -5.00 26.54
C ILE A 205 13.08 -5.77 27.84
N SER A 206 12.20 -5.23 28.67
CA SER A 206 11.80 -5.93 29.89
C SER A 206 10.99 -7.21 29.56
N ARG A 207 11.00 -8.19 30.47
CA ARG A 207 10.16 -9.39 30.36
C ARG A 207 8.66 -9.05 30.25
N TYR A 208 8.24 -8.00 30.94
CA TYR A 208 6.86 -7.53 30.92
C TYR A 208 6.48 -6.94 29.56
N THR A 209 7.38 -6.16 28.97
CA THR A 209 7.22 -5.60 27.63
C THR A 209 7.19 -6.71 26.58
N ALA A 210 8.03 -7.73 26.69
CA ALA A 210 8.02 -8.88 25.80
C ALA A 210 6.70 -9.68 25.91
N ALA A 211 6.23 -9.93 27.14
CA ALA A 211 4.94 -10.58 27.39
C ALA A 211 3.78 -9.76 26.79
N TYR A 212 3.75 -8.45 27.02
CA TYR A 212 2.76 -7.54 26.48
C TYR A 212 2.66 -7.60 24.93
N HIS A 213 3.79 -7.52 24.23
CA HIS A 213 3.81 -7.62 22.78
C HIS A 213 3.37 -8.99 22.26
N ARG A 214 3.79 -10.07 22.92
CA ARG A 214 3.35 -11.43 22.60
C ARG A 214 1.83 -11.61 22.79
N ASP A 215 1.30 -11.07 23.90
CA ASP A 215 -0.13 -11.16 24.19
C ASP A 215 -0.98 -10.28 23.25
N ASN A 216 -0.47 -9.12 22.85
CA ASN A 216 -1.11 -8.31 21.82
C ASN A 216 -1.13 -9.03 20.46
N ALA A 217 -0.04 -9.72 20.06
CA ALA A 217 -0.02 -10.53 18.85
C ALA A 217 -1.06 -11.65 18.93
N ARG A 218 -1.14 -12.36 20.06
CA ARG A 218 -2.15 -13.40 20.33
C ARG A 218 -3.57 -12.86 20.18
N ASN A 219 -3.86 -11.71 20.81
CA ASN A 219 -5.19 -11.09 20.78
C ASN A 219 -5.57 -10.65 19.36
N LYS A 220 -4.65 -10.04 18.62
CA LYS A 220 -4.87 -9.65 17.22
C LYS A 220 -5.16 -10.84 16.31
N LEU A 221 -4.46 -11.96 16.54
CA LEU A 221 -4.69 -13.21 15.79
C LEU A 221 -5.97 -13.95 16.23
N GLY A 222 -6.68 -13.48 17.24
CA GLY A 222 -7.94 -14.08 17.70
C GLY A 222 -7.78 -15.48 18.29
N VAL A 223 -6.60 -15.78 18.89
CA VAL A 223 -6.32 -17.09 19.50
C VAL A 223 -6.18 -17.03 21.01
N LYS A 224 -6.42 -18.18 21.69
CA LYS A 224 -6.46 -18.24 23.15
C LYS A 224 -5.07 -18.31 23.79
N THR A 225 -4.07 -18.88 23.12
CA THR A 225 -2.73 -19.09 23.69
C THR A 225 -1.62 -18.54 22.81
N ALA A 226 -0.48 -18.21 23.43
CA ALA A 226 0.72 -17.77 22.69
C ALA A 226 1.26 -18.90 21.77
N ILE A 227 1.08 -20.16 22.14
CA ILE A 227 1.46 -21.30 21.33
C ILE A 227 0.62 -21.36 20.07
N GLN A 228 -0.70 -21.17 20.15
CA GLN A 228 -1.56 -21.11 18.97
C GLN A 228 -1.16 -19.96 18.03
N ALA A 229 -0.80 -18.78 18.58
CA ALA A 229 -0.29 -17.68 17.77
C ALA A 229 1.05 -18.03 17.08
N ALA A 230 1.95 -18.71 17.79
CA ALA A 230 3.22 -19.18 17.25
C ALA A 230 3.04 -20.23 16.14
N VAL A 231 2.11 -21.17 16.30
CA VAL A 231 1.74 -22.16 15.27
C VAL A 231 1.18 -21.50 14.04
N ARG A 232 0.27 -20.52 14.17
CA ARG A 232 -0.23 -19.75 13.04
C ARG A 232 0.88 -19.03 12.28
N LEU A 233 1.82 -18.40 13.00
CA LEU A 233 2.98 -17.79 12.36
C LEU A 233 3.82 -18.82 11.59
N ALA A 234 4.08 -19.98 12.18
CA ALA A 234 4.89 -21.02 11.55
C ALA A 234 4.22 -21.60 10.28
N LEU A 235 2.89 -21.79 10.32
CA LEU A 235 2.13 -22.28 9.16
C LEU A 235 2.04 -21.23 8.05
N SER A 236 1.84 -19.97 8.39
CA SER A 236 1.76 -18.89 7.41
C SER A 236 3.11 -18.49 6.81
N ARG A 237 4.23 -18.87 7.49
CA ARG A 237 5.60 -18.51 7.09
C ARG A 237 6.63 -19.58 7.45
N PRO A 238 6.60 -20.72 6.77
CA PRO A 238 7.56 -21.80 7.02
C PRO A 238 9.02 -21.36 6.86
N SER A 239 9.32 -20.46 5.91
CA SER A 239 10.66 -19.95 5.62
C SER A 239 11.32 -19.15 6.76
N LEU A 240 10.61 -18.80 7.81
CA LEU A 240 11.20 -18.15 8.99
C LEU A 240 11.83 -19.15 9.96
N PHE A 241 11.61 -20.45 9.76
CA PHE A 241 12.00 -21.53 10.67
C PHE A 241 12.90 -22.59 10.00
N THR A 242 13.11 -22.48 8.70
CA THR A 242 14.13 -23.20 7.92
C THR A 242 15.41 -22.37 7.90
#